data_55e433a6d82736174101ae9572e07513
#
_entry.id   55e433a6d82736174101ae9572e07513
#
_cell.length_a   1.000
_cell.length_b   1.000
_cell.length_c   1.000
_cell.angle_alpha   90.00
_cell.angle_beta   90.00
_cell.angle_gamma   90.00
#
_symmetry.space_group_name_H-M   'P 1'
#
loop_
_entity.id
_entity.type
_entity.pdbx_description
1 polymer ?
#
loop_
_entity_poly.entity_id
_entity_poly.type
_entity_poly.pdbx_seq_one_letter_code
_entity_poly.pdbx_strand_id
1 'polypeptide(L)'
;MKKLILLSILLIVGCDEDPTSTLNTTLSGTYSLTGYMMFDNSECTGESIIDATIATATLTQLDYTYEFDGNSVTIIQIASGVEQLNQTCDYVILDDIFTPSCYPYPHTINSNQTEFYWKFSTTSDVTVEGVTEAVSVCYKYIFTQ
;
A
#
# COMPACT_ATOMS: atom_id res chain seq x y z
N MET A 1 54.72 51.40 2.57
CA MET A 1 54.46 50.19 1.83
C MET A 1 53.43 49.34 2.60
N LYS A 2 52.16 49.42 2.23
CA LYS A 2 51.09 48.72 2.92
C LYS A 2 50.87 47.38 2.18
N LYS A 3 51.16 46.27 2.86
CA LYS A 3 50.87 44.91 2.33
C LYS A 3 49.38 44.64 2.46
N LEU A 4 48.71 44.54 1.34
CA LEU A 4 47.32 44.09 1.23
C LEU A 4 47.33 42.57 1.31
N ILE A 5 46.81 42.03 2.42
CA ILE A 5 46.57 40.61 2.55
C ILE A 5 45.20 40.37 2.00
N LEU A 6 45.15 39.75 0.82
CA LEU A 6 43.95 39.31 0.18
C LEU A 6 43.49 37.99 0.87
N LEU A 7 42.50 38.07 1.76
CA LEU A 7 41.90 36.93 2.41
C LEU A 7 40.90 36.29 1.42
N SER A 8 41.33 35.25 0.74
CA SER A 8 40.44 34.46 -0.09
C SER A 8 39.54 33.61 0.79
N ILE A 9 38.33 34.11 1.00
CA ILE A 9 37.28 33.30 1.62
C ILE A 9 36.82 32.25 0.58
N LEU A 10 37.29 31.04 0.77
CA LEU A 10 36.80 29.86 0.01
C LEU A 10 35.39 29.59 0.54
N LEU A 11 34.37 30.05 -0.15
CA LEU A 11 33.00 29.63 0.05
C LEU A 11 32.91 28.16 -0.44
N ILE A 12 33.06 27.24 0.49
CA ILE A 12 32.64 25.86 0.28
C ILE A 12 31.13 25.93 0.30
N VAL A 13 30.51 26.01 -0.88
CA VAL A 13 29.12 25.67 -1.05
C VAL A 13 29.08 24.17 -0.86
N GLY A 14 28.81 23.73 0.36
CA GLY A 14 28.37 22.38 0.63
C GLY A 14 27.05 22.24 -0.10
N CYS A 15 27.02 21.49 -1.19
CA CYS A 15 25.80 20.84 -1.58
C CYS A 15 25.42 19.94 -0.40
N ASP A 16 24.48 20.38 0.41
CA ASP A 16 23.66 19.45 1.16
C ASP A 16 22.97 18.61 0.08
N GLU A 17 23.57 17.48 -0.24
CA GLU A 17 22.83 16.37 -0.82
C GLU A 17 21.82 16.03 0.27
N ASP A 18 20.57 16.53 0.12
CA ASP A 18 19.44 15.90 0.78
C ASP A 18 19.64 14.42 0.66
N PRO A 19 19.65 13.67 1.76
CA PRO A 19 19.57 12.24 1.66
C PRO A 19 18.21 11.93 1.05
N THR A 20 18.12 11.99 -0.29
CA THR A 20 17.10 11.25 -1.00
C THR A 20 17.32 9.81 -0.57
N SER A 21 16.62 9.41 0.47
CA SER A 21 16.49 8.01 0.81
C SER A 21 15.78 7.38 -0.38
N THR A 22 16.56 7.07 -1.40
CA THR A 22 16.21 6.05 -2.36
C THR A 22 16.19 4.76 -1.55
N LEU A 23 15.12 4.55 -0.83
CA LEU A 23 14.72 3.24 -0.38
C LEU A 23 14.45 2.44 -1.67
N ASN A 24 15.53 1.96 -2.28
CA ASN A 24 15.47 0.82 -3.18
C ASN A 24 15.18 -0.40 -2.32
N THR A 25 14.02 -0.39 -1.72
CA THR A 25 13.58 -1.44 -0.85
C THR A 25 12.79 -2.40 -1.72
N THR A 26 13.48 -3.44 -2.15
CA THR A 26 12.81 -4.60 -2.69
C THR A 26 12.09 -5.27 -1.54
N LEU A 27 10.80 -5.51 -1.69
CA LEU A 27 10.06 -6.39 -0.81
C LEU A 27 10.53 -7.83 -1.04
N SER A 28 10.47 -8.65 -0.01
CA SER A 28 10.82 -10.06 -0.10
C SER A 28 9.90 -10.90 0.76
N GLY A 29 9.71 -12.16 0.38
CA GLY A 29 8.88 -13.12 1.11
C GLY A 29 7.42 -13.09 0.71
N THR A 30 6.60 -13.74 1.52
CA THR A 30 5.18 -13.94 1.26
C THR A 30 4.37 -13.12 2.25
N TYR A 31 3.43 -12.34 1.73
CA TYR A 31 2.47 -11.56 2.50
C TYR A 31 1.08 -12.14 2.27
N SER A 32 0.41 -12.46 3.34
CA SER A 32 -0.94 -13.02 3.30
C SER A 32 -1.95 -12.00 3.80
N LEU A 33 -3.15 -12.06 3.23
CA LEU A 33 -4.29 -11.27 3.71
C LEU A 33 -4.61 -11.66 5.15
N THR A 34 -4.49 -10.73 6.09
CA THR A 34 -4.71 -10.97 7.53
C THR A 34 -5.90 -10.22 8.09
N GLY A 35 -6.40 -9.24 7.36
CA GLY A 35 -7.56 -8.49 7.81
C GLY A 35 -8.15 -7.58 6.74
N TYR A 36 -9.36 -7.11 7.00
CA TYR A 36 -9.94 -6.03 6.23
C TYR A 36 -10.77 -5.10 7.12
N MET A 37 -10.89 -3.88 6.69
CA MET A 37 -11.71 -2.86 7.33
C MET A 37 -12.66 -2.27 6.29
N MET A 38 -13.86 -1.91 6.73
CA MET A 38 -14.84 -1.20 5.92
C MET A 38 -15.20 0.13 6.57
N PHE A 39 -15.28 1.18 5.78
CA PHE A 39 -15.58 2.54 6.22
C PHE A 39 -16.80 3.07 5.44
N ASP A 40 -17.58 3.95 6.08
CA ASP A 40 -18.74 4.62 5.49
C ASP A 40 -18.39 5.88 4.70
N ASN A 41 -17.20 5.94 4.16
CA ASN A 41 -16.71 7.06 3.35
C ASN A 41 -15.79 6.56 2.24
N SER A 42 -15.49 7.43 1.26
CA SER A 42 -14.67 7.08 0.10
C SER A 42 -13.16 7.03 0.38
N GLU A 43 -12.70 7.51 1.54
CA GLU A 43 -11.27 7.72 1.82
C GLU A 43 -10.67 6.70 2.79
N CYS A 44 -11.47 5.80 3.35
CA CYS A 44 -11.09 4.87 4.41
C CYS A 44 -10.51 5.58 5.63
N THR A 45 -11.16 6.62 6.10
CA THR A 45 -10.73 7.44 7.24
C THR A 45 -11.75 7.40 8.37
N GLY A 46 -11.30 7.71 9.59
CA GLY A 46 -12.17 7.69 10.78
C GLY A 46 -12.35 6.30 11.37
N GLU A 47 -13.47 6.07 12.00
CA GLU A 47 -13.83 4.80 12.62
C GLU A 47 -14.35 3.81 11.55
N SER A 48 -13.85 2.59 11.56
CA SER A 48 -14.33 1.54 10.66
C SER A 48 -15.68 1.00 11.15
N ILE A 49 -16.60 0.77 10.22
CA ILE A 49 -17.88 0.10 10.53
C ILE A 49 -17.72 -1.42 10.60
N ILE A 50 -16.69 -1.96 9.97
CA ILE A 50 -16.27 -3.36 10.10
C ILE A 50 -14.76 -3.36 10.27
N ASP A 51 -14.29 -4.06 11.29
CA ASP A 51 -12.88 -4.40 11.51
C ASP A 51 -12.82 -5.91 11.76
N ALA A 52 -12.31 -6.65 10.79
CA ALA A 52 -12.30 -8.09 10.83
C ALA A 52 -10.89 -8.62 10.55
N THR A 53 -10.40 -9.45 11.45
CA THR A 53 -9.29 -10.32 11.17
C THR A 53 -9.78 -11.60 10.48
N ILE A 54 -9.00 -12.15 9.56
CA ILE A 54 -9.40 -13.31 8.74
C ILE A 54 -9.78 -14.53 9.58
N ALA A 55 -9.21 -14.67 10.79
CA ALA A 55 -9.55 -15.76 11.70
C ALA A 55 -11.00 -15.72 12.22
N THR A 56 -11.68 -14.58 12.14
CA THR A 56 -13.02 -14.39 12.70
C THR A 56 -14.09 -14.09 11.65
N ALA A 57 -13.70 -13.82 10.43
CA ALA A 57 -14.62 -13.39 9.39
C ALA A 57 -15.03 -14.52 8.44
N THR A 58 -16.17 -14.33 7.84
CA THR A 58 -16.68 -15.03 6.64
C THR A 58 -15.69 -15.04 5.46
N LEU A 59 -14.54 -14.39 5.62
CA LEU A 59 -13.39 -14.38 4.70
C LEU A 59 -12.55 -15.67 4.76
N THR A 60 -12.91 -16.64 5.57
CA THR A 60 -12.25 -17.97 5.59
C THR A 60 -12.25 -18.70 4.24
N GLN A 61 -12.94 -18.15 3.24
CA GLN A 61 -12.96 -18.66 1.89
C GLN A 61 -12.13 -17.83 0.90
N LEU A 62 -11.51 -16.73 1.34
CA LEU A 62 -10.64 -15.90 0.51
C LEU A 62 -9.21 -16.01 1.02
N ASP A 63 -8.39 -16.69 0.25
CA ASP A 63 -6.93 -16.69 0.41
C ASP A 63 -6.33 -15.75 -0.63
N TYR A 64 -5.59 -14.76 -0.17
CA TYR A 64 -4.99 -13.75 -1.02
C TYR A 64 -3.56 -13.50 -0.57
N THR A 65 -2.60 -13.80 -1.45
CA THR A 65 -1.19 -13.72 -1.15
C THR A 65 -0.42 -12.94 -2.21
N TYR A 66 0.67 -12.32 -1.77
CA TYR A 66 1.67 -11.68 -2.59
C TYR A 66 3.03 -12.34 -2.28
N GLU A 67 3.65 -12.92 -3.29
CA GLU A 67 4.97 -13.54 -3.17
C GLU A 67 5.98 -12.70 -3.92
N PHE A 68 6.94 -12.12 -3.19
CA PHE A 68 7.96 -11.23 -3.73
C PHE A 68 9.26 -11.98 -3.99
N ASP A 69 9.77 -11.89 -5.23
CA ASP A 69 11.05 -12.41 -5.66
C ASP A 69 11.81 -11.33 -6.46
N GLY A 70 12.75 -10.66 -5.79
CA GLY A 70 13.50 -9.55 -6.36
C GLY A 70 12.59 -8.41 -6.81
N ASN A 71 12.54 -8.17 -8.12
CA ASN A 71 11.74 -7.09 -8.71
C ASN A 71 10.35 -7.55 -9.20
N SER A 72 10.01 -8.81 -8.97
CA SER A 72 8.73 -9.37 -9.37
C SER A 72 7.86 -9.72 -8.17
N VAL A 73 6.56 -9.71 -8.39
CA VAL A 73 5.55 -10.14 -7.42
C VAL A 73 4.58 -11.10 -8.10
N THR A 74 4.30 -12.22 -7.44
CA THR A 74 3.22 -13.12 -7.83
C THR A 74 2.03 -12.86 -6.92
N ILE A 75 0.89 -12.54 -7.53
CA ILE A 75 -0.36 -12.25 -6.84
C ILE A 75 -1.27 -13.46 -7.02
N ILE A 76 -1.66 -14.10 -5.93
CA ILE A 76 -2.49 -15.30 -5.92
C ILE A 76 -3.76 -14.98 -5.13
N GLN A 77 -4.90 -15.28 -5.75
CA GLN A 77 -6.20 -15.16 -5.09
C GLN A 77 -6.98 -16.47 -5.27
N ILE A 78 -7.36 -17.06 -4.16
CA ILE A 78 -8.19 -18.26 -4.11
C ILE A 78 -9.49 -17.91 -3.39
N ALA A 79 -10.63 -18.14 -4.03
CA ALA A 79 -11.92 -17.92 -3.41
C ALA A 79 -12.69 -19.26 -3.40
N SER A 80 -13.15 -19.67 -2.21
CA SER A 80 -13.86 -20.94 -2.01
C SER A 80 -13.10 -22.16 -2.57
N GLY A 81 -11.76 -22.15 -2.42
CA GLY A 81 -10.89 -23.23 -2.92
C GLY A 81 -10.66 -23.22 -4.43
N VAL A 82 -11.12 -22.18 -5.14
CA VAL A 82 -10.92 -22.03 -6.58
C VAL A 82 -10.00 -20.84 -6.84
N GLU A 83 -8.92 -21.09 -7.61
CA GLU A 83 -8.01 -20.02 -8.03
C GLU A 83 -8.75 -19.02 -8.94
N GLN A 84 -8.77 -17.77 -8.54
CA GLN A 84 -9.38 -16.66 -9.26
C GLN A 84 -8.32 -15.82 -9.99
N LEU A 85 -7.13 -15.72 -9.39
CA LEU A 85 -6.00 -14.98 -9.92
C LEU A 85 -4.72 -15.73 -9.57
N ASN A 86 -3.80 -15.81 -10.53
CA ASN A 86 -2.43 -16.25 -10.33
C ASN A 86 -1.57 -15.55 -11.39
N GLN A 87 -0.97 -14.44 -11.02
CA GLN A 87 -0.27 -13.59 -11.98
C GLN A 87 1.03 -13.07 -11.41
N THR A 88 2.10 -13.22 -12.17
CA THR A 88 3.41 -12.66 -11.85
C THR A 88 3.66 -11.42 -12.71
N CYS A 89 4.12 -10.36 -12.08
CA CYS A 89 4.46 -9.11 -12.77
C CYS A 89 5.58 -8.35 -12.05
N ASP A 90 6.15 -7.39 -12.74
CA ASP A 90 7.08 -6.44 -12.13
C ASP A 90 6.34 -5.46 -11.24
N TYR A 91 7.04 -4.87 -10.27
CA TYR A 91 6.52 -3.78 -9.47
C TYR A 91 7.55 -2.67 -9.31
N VAL A 92 7.07 -1.48 -8.96
CA VAL A 92 7.90 -0.34 -8.59
C VAL A 92 7.55 0.11 -7.18
N ILE A 93 8.56 0.55 -6.43
CA ILE A 93 8.37 1.20 -5.13
C ILE A 93 8.78 2.66 -5.29
N LEU A 94 7.89 3.55 -4.87
CA LEU A 94 8.15 4.97 -4.79
C LEU A 94 7.66 5.44 -3.42
N ASP A 95 8.56 5.95 -2.61
CA ASP A 95 8.30 6.28 -1.20
C ASP A 95 7.78 5.04 -0.43
N ASP A 96 6.60 5.13 0.17
CA ASP A 96 5.97 4.05 0.91
C ASP A 96 4.92 3.29 0.08
N ILE A 97 4.94 3.45 -1.25
CA ILE A 97 3.94 2.87 -2.14
C ILE A 97 4.60 1.92 -3.11
N PHE A 98 4.13 0.67 -3.15
CA PHE A 98 4.45 -0.21 -4.26
C PHE A 98 3.26 -0.37 -5.22
N THR A 99 3.56 -0.48 -6.51
CA THR A 99 2.54 -0.64 -7.56
C THR A 99 2.94 -1.78 -8.47
N PRO A 100 2.21 -2.91 -8.43
CA PRO A 100 2.39 -4.00 -9.39
C PRO A 100 1.94 -3.56 -10.78
N SER A 101 2.69 -3.95 -11.81
CA SER A 101 2.34 -3.58 -13.18
C SER A 101 1.08 -4.26 -13.71
N CYS A 102 0.72 -5.42 -13.16
CA CYS A 102 -0.46 -6.19 -13.53
C CYS A 102 -1.69 -5.88 -12.68
N TYR A 103 -1.53 -5.14 -11.59
CA TYR A 103 -2.62 -4.80 -10.68
C TYR A 103 -2.56 -3.31 -10.35
N PRO A 104 -3.43 -2.47 -10.91
CA PRO A 104 -3.24 -1.02 -10.97
C PRO A 104 -3.50 -0.28 -9.66
N TYR A 105 -3.73 -0.98 -8.57
CA TYR A 105 -3.99 -0.35 -7.28
C TYR A 105 -2.67 -0.12 -6.51
N PRO A 106 -2.42 1.12 -6.04
CA PRO A 106 -1.28 1.42 -5.20
C PRO A 106 -1.45 0.77 -3.83
N HIS A 107 -0.36 0.21 -3.30
CA HIS A 107 -0.30 -0.44 -2.01
C HIS A 107 0.60 0.39 -1.10
N THR A 108 0.12 0.76 0.07
CA THR A 108 0.92 1.49 1.07
C THR A 108 1.64 0.51 1.97
N ILE A 109 2.96 0.65 2.08
CA ILE A 109 3.84 -0.20 2.89
C ILE A 109 4.08 0.48 4.24
N ASN A 110 4.11 -0.27 5.33
CA ASN A 110 4.55 0.26 6.60
C ASN A 110 6.09 0.40 6.66
N SER A 111 6.59 1.23 7.57
CA SER A 111 8.01 1.61 7.64
C SER A 111 8.98 0.44 7.88
N ASN A 112 8.53 -0.65 8.47
CA ASN A 112 9.34 -1.85 8.72
C ASN A 112 9.12 -2.95 7.68
N GLN A 113 8.28 -2.70 6.67
CA GLN A 113 8.00 -3.60 5.55
C GLN A 113 7.44 -4.98 5.95
N THR A 114 6.82 -5.09 7.09
CA THR A 114 6.16 -6.33 7.54
C THR A 114 4.68 -6.34 7.22
N GLU A 115 4.15 -5.21 6.77
CA GLU A 115 2.75 -5.02 6.45
C GLU A 115 2.59 -4.06 5.29
N PHE A 116 1.62 -4.30 4.45
CA PHE A 116 1.09 -3.32 3.52
C PHE A 116 -0.43 -3.43 3.44
N TYR A 117 -1.05 -2.39 2.87
CA TYR A 117 -2.48 -2.39 2.61
C TYR A 117 -2.80 -1.71 1.28
N TRP A 118 -3.93 -2.08 0.71
CA TRP A 118 -4.53 -1.33 -0.39
C TRP A 118 -5.98 -1.00 -0.09
N LYS A 119 -6.50 0.01 -0.78
CA LYS A 119 -7.84 0.55 -0.60
C LYS A 119 -8.64 0.44 -1.87
N PHE A 120 -9.92 0.16 -1.71
CA PHE A 120 -10.89 0.15 -2.79
C PHE A 120 -12.16 0.88 -2.35
N SER A 121 -12.56 1.90 -3.12
CA SER A 121 -13.79 2.65 -2.86
C SER A 121 -14.84 2.33 -3.90
N THR A 122 -16.06 2.17 -3.47
CA THR A 122 -17.22 1.98 -4.34
C THR A 122 -18.38 2.81 -3.81
N THR A 123 -19.32 3.13 -4.71
CA THR A 123 -20.58 3.75 -4.35
C THR A 123 -21.69 2.74 -4.60
N SER A 124 -22.53 2.53 -3.60
CA SER A 124 -23.69 1.64 -3.67
C SER A 124 -24.96 2.40 -3.34
N ASP A 125 -26.01 2.15 -4.08
CA ASP A 125 -27.32 2.66 -3.77
C ASP A 125 -27.94 1.83 -2.62
N VAL A 126 -28.24 2.48 -1.51
CA VAL A 126 -28.89 1.86 -0.36
C VAL A 126 -30.29 2.44 -0.24
N THR A 127 -31.31 1.57 -0.23
CA THR A 127 -32.70 1.97 -0.04
C THR A 127 -33.15 1.65 1.37
N VAL A 128 -33.49 2.68 2.14
CA VAL A 128 -34.06 2.57 3.47
C VAL A 128 -35.40 3.26 3.47
N GLU A 129 -36.46 2.56 3.88
CA GLU A 129 -37.82 3.11 3.97
C GLU A 129 -38.34 3.76 2.67
N GLY A 130 -37.90 3.24 1.52
CA GLY A 130 -38.29 3.74 0.19
C GLY A 130 -37.49 4.97 -0.29
N VAL A 131 -36.52 5.44 0.47
CA VAL A 131 -35.57 6.47 0.07
C VAL A 131 -34.28 5.79 -0.37
N THR A 132 -33.84 6.05 -1.59
CA THR A 132 -32.58 5.54 -2.13
C THR A 132 -31.51 6.62 -2.04
N GLU A 133 -30.43 6.30 -1.35
CA GLU A 133 -29.27 7.17 -1.23
C GLU A 133 -28.02 6.46 -1.73
N ALA A 134 -27.18 7.19 -2.44
CA ALA A 134 -25.86 6.72 -2.86
C ALA A 134 -24.89 6.80 -1.67
N VAL A 135 -24.45 5.66 -1.17
CA VAL A 135 -23.50 5.57 -0.04
C VAL A 135 -22.13 5.17 -0.58
N SER A 136 -21.14 5.99 -0.26
CA SER A 136 -19.74 5.65 -0.55
C SER A 136 -19.19 4.77 0.55
N VAL A 137 -18.61 3.64 0.14
CA VAL A 137 -17.98 2.67 1.05
C VAL A 137 -16.54 2.46 0.60
N CYS A 138 -15.63 2.46 1.56
CA CYS A 138 -14.23 2.14 1.32
C CYS A 138 -13.83 0.87 2.06
N TYR A 139 -13.11 0.00 1.36
CA TYR A 139 -12.53 -1.22 1.90
C TYR A 139 -11.02 -1.06 1.97
N LYS A 140 -10.42 -1.44 3.09
CA LYS A 140 -8.98 -1.52 3.29
C LYS A 140 -8.61 -2.97 3.57
N TYR A 141 -7.75 -3.53 2.73
CA TYR A 141 -7.24 -4.89 2.85
C TYR A 141 -5.83 -4.84 3.41
N ILE A 142 -5.55 -5.65 4.42
CA ILE A 142 -4.31 -5.64 5.20
C ILE A 142 -3.59 -6.98 4.99
N PHE A 143 -2.32 -6.91 4.60
CA PHE A 143 -1.45 -8.04 4.34
C PHE A 143 -0.25 -7.98 5.27
N THR A 144 0.09 -9.10 5.88
CA THR A 144 1.27 -9.24 6.74
C THR A 144 2.14 -10.38 6.28
N GLN A 145 3.44 -10.23 6.54
CA GLN A 145 4.47 -11.23 6.27
C GLN A 145 4.43 -12.37 7.28
#